data_36b7832d7a44922491119bf56170ed97
#
_entry.id   36b7832d7a44922491119bf56170ed97
#
_cell.length_a   1.000
_cell.length_b   1.000
_cell.length_c   1.000
_cell.angle_alpha   90.00
_cell.angle_beta   90.00
_cell.angle_gamma   90.00
#
_symmetry.space_group_name_H-M   'P 1'
#
loop_
_entity.id
_entity.type
_entity.pdbx_description
1 polymer ?
#
loop_
_entity_poly.entity_id
_entity_poly.type
_entity_poly.pdbx_seq_one_letter_code
_entity_poly.pdbx_strand_id
1 'polypeptide(L)'
;MASLLPLRGQESRAGEVGAEQKLIQALFESEDAPSIASAIAAARKGKVADQAILEAQFLFLIDQQDFKAVAALAPVLEKQRAAFRIDDSVIFSIPEEFFAIIEYCHALEALEKGDEAEFKSRITEAFWLSPRQATAFASHIEGLRQEKIIAKLKVDQNTKFASQGSGKLVSLATLANSAKCHVVHFWSPWSEQCEANLPDFIAMTEELTRNKIPVTSVMIETGAEALKAAKEFRAGIKRENLGDWIVDNSKVSLARKLRVVELPTVALLTLEGGVLFSGHPSDDGFWNALTKIVPNTKRPRLDPAR
;
A
#
# COMPACT_ATOMS: atom_id res chain seq x y z
N MET A 1 -49.76 21.29 -50.12
CA MET A 1 -48.64 20.34 -49.99
C MET A 1 -47.46 21.10 -49.42
N ALA A 2 -47.26 21.05 -48.11
CA ALA A 2 -46.11 21.64 -47.41
C ALA A 2 -45.05 20.55 -47.20
N SER A 3 -43.91 20.74 -47.88
CA SER A 3 -42.74 19.84 -47.80
C SER A 3 -42.03 20.06 -46.47
N LEU A 4 -42.04 19.03 -45.62
CA LEU A 4 -41.24 18.96 -44.39
C LEU A 4 -39.80 18.62 -44.78
N LEU A 5 -38.89 19.60 -44.64
CA LEU A 5 -37.46 19.38 -44.68
C LEU A 5 -37.03 18.70 -43.37
N PRO A 6 -36.21 17.63 -43.38
CA PRO A 6 -35.73 17.02 -42.17
C PRO A 6 -34.68 17.90 -41.49
N LEU A 7 -34.84 18.05 -40.18
CA LEU A 7 -33.88 18.72 -39.27
C LEU A 7 -32.54 17.92 -39.21
N ARG A 8 -31.62 18.26 -40.10
CA ARG A 8 -30.24 17.69 -40.15
C ARG A 8 -29.39 18.01 -38.92
N GLY A 9 -29.86 18.84 -37.98
CA GLY A 9 -29.10 19.29 -36.81
C GLY A 9 -29.22 18.42 -35.53
N GLN A 10 -30.23 17.56 -35.45
CA GLN A 10 -30.42 16.72 -34.25
C GLN A 10 -29.63 15.41 -34.28
N GLU A 11 -29.50 14.79 -35.46
CA GLU A 11 -28.71 13.55 -35.59
C GLU A 11 -27.20 13.79 -35.42
N SER A 12 -26.69 14.93 -35.87
CA SER A 12 -25.27 15.29 -35.72
C SER A 12 -24.91 15.53 -34.24
N ARG A 13 -25.76 16.22 -33.47
CA ARG A 13 -25.53 16.44 -32.03
C ARG A 13 -25.60 15.15 -31.21
N ALA A 14 -26.52 14.24 -31.49
CA ALA A 14 -26.63 12.95 -30.80
C ALA A 14 -25.41 12.07 -31.12
N GLY A 15 -24.88 12.10 -32.36
CA GLY A 15 -23.68 11.38 -32.75
C GLY A 15 -22.40 11.96 -32.11
N GLU A 16 -22.29 13.27 -31.97
CA GLU A 16 -21.18 13.95 -31.32
C GLU A 16 -21.16 13.70 -29.80
N VAL A 17 -22.30 13.76 -29.13
CA VAL A 17 -22.44 13.43 -27.70
C VAL A 17 -22.05 11.96 -27.44
N GLY A 18 -22.47 11.05 -28.31
CA GLY A 18 -22.09 9.64 -28.18
C GLY A 18 -20.60 9.38 -28.43
N ALA A 19 -19.95 10.17 -29.29
CA ALA A 19 -18.50 10.08 -29.53
C ALA A 19 -17.70 10.62 -28.33
N GLU A 20 -18.09 11.75 -27.77
CA GLU A 20 -17.47 12.35 -26.60
C GLU A 20 -17.58 11.43 -25.37
N GLN A 21 -18.78 10.85 -25.12
CA GLN A 21 -18.97 9.89 -24.03
C GLN A 21 -18.06 8.68 -24.14
N LYS A 22 -17.82 8.14 -25.34
CA LYS A 22 -16.88 7.03 -25.55
C LYS A 22 -15.44 7.41 -25.23
N LEU A 23 -15.03 8.65 -25.55
CA LEU A 23 -13.70 9.13 -25.21
C LEU A 23 -13.53 9.32 -23.70
N ILE A 24 -14.55 9.84 -23.02
CA ILE A 24 -14.58 9.97 -21.56
C ILE A 24 -14.53 8.57 -20.92
N GLN A 25 -15.36 7.64 -21.39
CA GLN A 25 -15.35 6.27 -20.89
C GLN A 25 -13.96 5.63 -21.02
N ALA A 26 -13.29 5.77 -22.15
CA ALA A 26 -11.95 5.24 -22.36
C ALA A 26 -10.90 5.82 -21.41
N LEU A 27 -11.05 7.09 -20.98
CA LEU A 27 -10.19 7.70 -19.97
C LEU A 27 -10.33 6.98 -18.61
N PHE A 28 -11.56 6.71 -18.18
CA PHE A 28 -11.86 6.14 -16.87
C PHE A 28 -11.70 4.60 -16.80
N GLU A 29 -11.69 3.92 -17.95
CA GLU A 29 -11.45 2.47 -18.06
C GLU A 29 -9.98 2.11 -18.30
N SER A 30 -9.07 3.09 -18.28
CA SER A 30 -7.64 2.86 -18.50
C SER A 30 -7.01 2.18 -17.28
N GLU A 31 -6.37 1.03 -17.49
CA GLU A 31 -5.78 0.22 -16.40
C GLU A 31 -4.26 0.40 -16.28
N ASP A 32 -3.58 0.88 -17.33
CA ASP A 32 -2.13 1.05 -17.35
C ASP A 32 -1.66 2.38 -17.97
N ALA A 33 -0.40 2.74 -17.76
CA ALA A 33 0.17 3.99 -18.22
C ALA A 33 0.12 4.18 -19.76
N PRO A 34 0.34 3.17 -20.62
CA PRO A 34 0.16 3.30 -22.05
C PRO A 34 -1.30 3.58 -22.45
N SER A 35 -2.27 2.90 -21.83
CA SER A 35 -3.70 3.06 -22.14
C SER A 35 -4.20 4.44 -21.76
N ILE A 36 -3.91 4.94 -20.55
CA ILE A 36 -4.31 6.29 -20.14
C ILE A 36 -3.66 7.38 -21.02
N ALA A 37 -2.39 7.22 -21.39
CA ALA A 37 -1.71 8.17 -22.27
C ALA A 37 -2.38 8.25 -23.66
N SER A 38 -2.73 7.08 -24.22
CA SER A 38 -3.45 6.99 -25.49
C SER A 38 -4.85 7.61 -25.41
N ALA A 39 -5.60 7.31 -24.32
CA ALA A 39 -6.93 7.84 -24.07
C ALA A 39 -6.91 9.40 -23.93
N ILE A 40 -5.93 9.94 -23.20
CA ILE A 40 -5.73 11.40 -23.06
C ILE A 40 -5.45 12.04 -24.43
N ALA A 41 -4.59 11.44 -25.25
CA ALA A 41 -4.31 11.96 -26.58
C ALA A 41 -5.56 11.97 -27.48
N ALA A 42 -6.35 10.89 -27.43
CA ALA A 42 -7.61 10.78 -28.18
C ALA A 42 -8.66 11.79 -27.66
N ALA A 43 -8.81 11.94 -26.35
CA ALA A 43 -9.73 12.88 -25.71
C ALA A 43 -9.41 14.33 -26.09
N ARG A 44 -8.14 14.74 -26.05
CA ARG A 44 -7.69 16.08 -26.49
C ARG A 44 -7.99 16.32 -27.96
N LYS A 45 -7.73 15.33 -28.83
CA LYS A 45 -8.06 15.41 -30.27
C LYS A 45 -9.57 15.52 -30.46
N GLY A 46 -10.36 14.82 -29.66
CA GLY A 46 -11.83 14.88 -29.67
C GLY A 46 -12.42 16.12 -28.98
N LYS A 47 -11.58 17.02 -28.46
CA LYS A 47 -11.97 18.25 -27.73
C LYS A 47 -12.79 17.97 -26.45
N VAL A 48 -12.58 16.84 -25.81
CA VAL A 48 -13.11 16.59 -24.46
C VAL A 48 -12.58 17.67 -23.52
N ALA A 49 -13.41 18.11 -22.58
CA ALA A 49 -13.05 19.15 -21.61
C ALA A 49 -11.79 18.76 -20.81
N ASP A 50 -10.85 19.69 -20.67
CA ASP A 50 -9.61 19.47 -19.90
C ASP A 50 -9.90 19.04 -18.47
N GLN A 51 -11.01 19.49 -17.89
CA GLN A 51 -11.48 19.09 -16.56
C GLN A 51 -11.71 17.57 -16.48
N ALA A 52 -12.46 16.96 -17.41
CA ALA A 52 -12.71 15.53 -17.42
C ALA A 52 -11.42 14.71 -17.59
N ILE A 53 -10.47 15.24 -18.40
CA ILE A 53 -9.15 14.61 -18.57
C ILE A 53 -8.35 14.63 -17.26
N LEU A 54 -8.36 15.76 -16.53
CA LEU A 54 -7.66 15.90 -15.25
C LEU A 54 -8.30 15.02 -14.15
N GLU A 55 -9.62 14.93 -14.12
CA GLU A 55 -10.36 14.06 -13.21
C GLU A 55 -9.97 12.58 -13.42
N ALA A 56 -9.97 12.11 -14.67
CA ALA A 56 -9.56 10.75 -15.00
C ALA A 56 -8.09 10.49 -14.66
N GLN A 57 -7.21 11.44 -14.99
CA GLN A 57 -5.78 11.33 -14.68
C GLN A 57 -5.53 11.26 -13.18
N PHE A 58 -6.24 12.06 -12.37
CA PHE A 58 -6.15 12.02 -10.93
C PHE A 58 -6.56 10.65 -10.39
N LEU A 59 -7.71 10.11 -10.78
CA LEU A 59 -8.19 8.80 -10.32
C LEU A 59 -7.22 7.69 -10.73
N PHE A 60 -6.76 7.70 -11.98
CA PHE A 60 -5.78 6.72 -12.45
C PHE A 60 -4.53 6.70 -11.57
N LEU A 61 -3.97 7.88 -11.24
CA LEU A 61 -2.77 7.98 -10.41
C LEU A 61 -3.02 7.53 -8.95
N ILE A 62 -4.22 7.79 -8.42
CA ILE A 62 -4.63 7.27 -7.10
C ILE A 62 -4.69 5.75 -7.11
N ASP A 63 -5.31 5.14 -8.14
CA ASP A 63 -5.42 3.68 -8.27
C ASP A 63 -4.04 3.02 -8.43
N GLN A 64 -3.13 3.67 -9.14
CA GLN A 64 -1.74 3.22 -9.26
C GLN A 64 -0.89 3.50 -8.01
N GLN A 65 -1.42 4.19 -7.00
CA GLN A 65 -0.71 4.65 -5.80
C GLN A 65 0.55 5.49 -6.12
N ASP A 66 0.56 6.16 -7.28
CA ASP A 66 1.65 7.08 -7.67
C ASP A 66 1.43 8.46 -7.04
N PHE A 67 1.59 8.52 -5.72
CA PHE A 67 1.36 9.75 -4.95
C PHE A 67 2.32 10.89 -5.31
N LYS A 68 3.47 10.56 -5.89
CA LYS A 68 4.39 11.57 -6.41
C LYS A 68 3.82 12.25 -7.66
N ALA A 69 3.28 11.46 -8.58
CA ALA A 69 2.61 12.01 -9.76
C ALA A 69 1.31 12.74 -9.37
N VAL A 70 0.57 12.27 -8.35
CA VAL A 70 -0.58 13.00 -7.79
C VAL A 70 -0.17 14.37 -7.26
N ALA A 71 0.93 14.47 -6.49
CA ALA A 71 1.46 15.75 -6.01
C ALA A 71 1.80 16.70 -7.18
N ALA A 72 2.38 16.18 -8.26
CA ALA A 72 2.73 16.96 -9.44
C ALA A 72 1.52 17.53 -10.20
N LEU A 73 0.31 17.04 -9.96
CA LEU A 73 -0.92 17.62 -10.50
C LEU A 73 -1.34 18.93 -9.83
N ALA A 74 -0.86 19.22 -8.62
CA ALA A 74 -1.30 20.38 -7.83
C ALA A 74 -1.31 21.71 -8.64
N PRO A 75 -0.24 22.11 -9.37
CA PRO A 75 -0.24 23.38 -10.10
C PRO A 75 -1.24 23.42 -11.26
N VAL A 76 -1.54 22.26 -11.87
CA VAL A 76 -2.47 22.15 -13.00
C VAL A 76 -3.91 22.23 -12.51
N LEU A 77 -4.23 21.50 -11.44
CA LEU A 77 -5.54 21.51 -10.79
C LEU A 77 -5.84 22.89 -10.18
N GLU A 78 -4.85 23.56 -9.58
CA GLU A 78 -5.03 24.92 -9.05
C GLU A 78 -5.40 25.93 -10.15
N LYS A 79 -4.79 25.84 -11.34
CA LYS A 79 -5.18 26.68 -12.49
C LYS A 79 -6.63 26.42 -12.92
N GLN A 80 -7.10 25.18 -12.76
CA GLN A 80 -8.46 24.80 -13.11
C GLN A 80 -9.49 25.25 -12.06
N ARG A 81 -9.07 25.60 -10.83
CA ARG A 81 -9.96 26.00 -9.72
C ARG A 81 -10.97 27.08 -10.11
N ALA A 82 -10.51 28.14 -10.78
CA ALA A 82 -11.37 29.26 -11.18
C ALA A 82 -12.26 28.95 -12.39
N ALA A 83 -11.86 27.98 -13.21
CA ALA A 83 -12.59 27.56 -14.42
C ALA A 83 -13.48 26.34 -14.17
N PHE A 84 -13.43 25.75 -12.99
CA PHE A 84 -14.19 24.54 -12.66
C PHE A 84 -15.69 24.74 -12.84
N ARG A 85 -16.33 23.80 -13.52
CA ARG A 85 -17.78 23.76 -13.74
C ARG A 85 -18.30 22.39 -13.32
N ILE A 86 -19.27 22.40 -12.42
CA ILE A 86 -19.87 21.15 -11.93
C ILE A 86 -20.58 20.38 -13.05
N ASP A 87 -21.18 21.09 -14.02
CA ASP A 87 -21.88 20.47 -15.14
C ASP A 87 -20.95 19.71 -16.10
N ASP A 88 -19.64 20.03 -16.10
CA ASP A 88 -18.62 19.40 -16.93
C ASP A 88 -17.86 18.31 -16.14
N SER A 89 -18.20 18.09 -14.87
CA SER A 89 -17.55 17.08 -14.02
C SER A 89 -18.14 15.69 -14.25
N VAL A 90 -17.26 14.70 -14.28
CA VAL A 90 -17.62 13.29 -14.39
C VAL A 90 -17.70 12.62 -13.02
N ILE A 91 -16.89 13.07 -12.04
CA ILE A 91 -16.74 12.40 -10.75
C ILE A 91 -17.24 13.21 -9.54
N PHE A 92 -17.35 14.53 -9.67
CA PHE A 92 -17.74 15.40 -8.56
C PHE A 92 -19.22 15.78 -8.61
N SER A 93 -19.84 15.87 -7.45
CA SER A 93 -21.25 16.29 -7.30
C SER A 93 -21.38 17.73 -6.81
N ILE A 94 -20.33 18.28 -6.21
CA ILE A 94 -20.24 19.66 -5.72
C ILE A 94 -18.82 20.19 -5.91
N PRO A 95 -18.63 21.52 -6.06
CA PRO A 95 -17.31 22.12 -6.29
C PRO A 95 -16.30 21.86 -5.18
N GLU A 96 -16.76 21.75 -3.93
CA GLU A 96 -15.93 21.51 -2.75
C GLU A 96 -15.19 20.15 -2.84
N GLU A 97 -15.76 19.17 -3.52
CA GLU A 97 -15.09 17.87 -3.76
C GLU A 97 -13.85 18.03 -4.64
N PHE A 98 -13.94 18.85 -5.69
CA PHE A 98 -12.78 19.18 -6.53
C PHE A 98 -11.73 19.99 -5.76
N PHE A 99 -12.17 20.97 -4.97
CA PHE A 99 -11.26 21.78 -4.16
C PHE A 99 -10.55 20.95 -3.10
N ALA A 100 -11.22 19.97 -2.51
CA ALA A 100 -10.61 19.01 -1.57
C ALA A 100 -9.45 18.24 -2.23
N ILE A 101 -9.61 17.84 -3.49
CA ILE A 101 -8.55 17.16 -4.25
C ILE A 101 -7.36 18.08 -4.51
N ILE A 102 -7.59 19.34 -4.81
CA ILE A 102 -6.52 20.32 -4.97
C ILE A 102 -5.71 20.45 -3.68
N GLU A 103 -6.39 20.61 -2.54
CA GLU A 103 -5.71 20.71 -1.25
C GLU A 103 -4.98 19.41 -0.89
N TYR A 104 -5.52 18.25 -1.25
CA TYR A 104 -4.83 16.97 -1.08
C TYR A 104 -3.55 16.89 -1.92
N CYS A 105 -3.58 17.31 -3.19
CA CYS A 105 -2.39 17.34 -4.04
C CYS A 105 -1.32 18.29 -3.46
N HIS A 106 -1.71 19.46 -2.97
CA HIS A 106 -0.80 20.38 -2.27
C HIS A 106 -0.25 19.80 -0.98
N ALA A 107 -1.06 19.03 -0.23
CA ALA A 107 -0.58 18.33 0.95
C ALA A 107 0.54 17.34 0.60
N LEU A 108 0.35 16.54 -0.46
CA LEU A 108 1.38 15.61 -0.92
C LEU A 108 2.64 16.33 -1.42
N GLU A 109 2.50 17.46 -2.12
CA GLU A 109 3.63 18.29 -2.53
C GLU A 109 4.42 18.83 -1.32
N ALA A 110 3.73 19.28 -0.28
CA ALA A 110 4.35 19.71 0.98
C ALA A 110 5.07 18.54 1.68
N LEU A 111 4.49 17.35 1.66
CA LEU A 111 5.10 16.15 2.23
C LEU A 111 6.42 15.78 1.51
N GLU A 112 6.45 15.85 0.18
CA GLU A 112 7.66 15.62 -0.61
C GLU A 112 8.78 16.64 -0.28
N LYS A 113 8.40 17.89 0.00
CA LYS A 113 9.31 18.95 0.42
C LYS A 113 9.74 18.83 1.89
N GLY A 114 9.18 17.89 2.65
CA GLY A 114 9.42 17.71 4.08
C GLY A 114 8.75 18.77 4.97
N ASP A 115 7.81 19.56 4.44
CA ASP A 115 7.04 20.55 5.19
C ASP A 115 5.84 19.91 5.87
N GLU A 116 6.07 19.39 7.08
CA GLU A 116 5.00 18.72 7.87
C GLU A 116 3.92 19.69 8.34
N ALA A 117 4.22 20.98 8.52
CA ALA A 117 3.26 21.96 8.97
C ALA A 117 2.26 22.27 7.85
N GLU A 118 2.78 22.55 6.66
CA GLU A 118 1.97 22.77 5.46
C GLU A 118 1.17 21.52 5.08
N PHE A 119 1.79 20.32 5.13
CA PHE A 119 1.08 19.06 4.92
C PHE A 119 -0.14 18.94 5.83
N LYS A 120 0.01 19.18 7.14
CA LYS A 120 -1.10 19.08 8.09
C LYS A 120 -2.18 20.14 7.84
N SER A 121 -1.80 21.35 7.47
CA SER A 121 -2.72 22.42 7.13
C SER A 121 -3.57 22.05 5.92
N ARG A 122 -2.93 21.65 4.82
CA ARG A 122 -3.57 21.29 3.56
C ARG A 122 -4.46 20.07 3.66
N ILE A 123 -3.99 19.02 4.33
CA ILE A 123 -4.81 17.81 4.51
C ILE A 123 -6.03 18.08 5.39
N THR A 124 -5.91 18.95 6.40
CA THR A 124 -7.05 19.35 7.22
C THR A 124 -8.08 20.11 6.40
N GLU A 125 -7.66 21.04 5.54
CA GLU A 125 -8.54 21.75 4.63
C GLU A 125 -9.23 20.82 3.64
N ALA A 126 -8.49 19.86 3.06
CA ALA A 126 -9.07 18.85 2.17
C ALA A 126 -10.20 18.05 2.86
N PHE A 127 -9.97 17.62 4.12
CA PHE A 127 -11.00 16.94 4.92
C PHE A 127 -12.20 17.83 5.23
N TRP A 128 -11.95 19.11 5.50
CA TRP A 128 -13.03 20.09 5.80
C TRP A 128 -13.88 20.39 4.58
N LEU A 129 -13.26 20.58 3.41
CA LEU A 129 -13.95 20.84 2.15
C LEU A 129 -14.83 19.66 1.72
N SER A 130 -14.36 18.43 1.86
CA SER A 130 -15.16 17.25 1.52
C SER A 130 -14.85 16.05 2.43
N PRO A 131 -15.60 15.89 3.54
CA PRO A 131 -15.51 14.72 4.40
C PRO A 131 -15.78 13.39 3.64
N ARG A 132 -16.58 13.43 2.58
CA ARG A 132 -16.84 12.26 1.74
C ARG A 132 -15.59 11.81 0.96
N GLN A 133 -14.85 12.74 0.38
CA GLN A 133 -13.59 12.45 -0.33
C GLN A 133 -12.46 12.06 0.64
N ALA A 134 -12.58 12.45 1.90
CA ALA A 134 -11.62 12.10 2.94
C ALA A 134 -11.39 10.58 3.07
N THR A 135 -12.41 9.76 2.79
CA THR A 135 -12.28 8.29 2.82
C THR A 135 -11.29 7.78 1.77
N ALA A 136 -11.18 8.42 0.61
CA ALA A 136 -10.21 8.08 -0.44
C ALA A 136 -8.75 8.39 -0.01
N PHE A 137 -8.56 9.40 0.85
CA PHE A 137 -7.23 9.79 1.35
C PHE A 137 -6.85 9.07 2.65
N ALA A 138 -7.85 8.58 3.40
CA ALA A 138 -7.65 8.06 4.76
C ALA A 138 -6.65 6.92 4.81
N SER A 139 -6.73 5.97 3.90
CA SER A 139 -5.82 4.82 3.84
C SER A 139 -4.36 5.25 3.63
N HIS A 140 -4.13 6.18 2.72
CA HIS A 140 -2.79 6.73 2.47
C HIS A 140 -2.24 7.50 3.68
N ILE A 141 -3.07 8.38 4.27
CA ILE A 141 -2.68 9.15 5.47
C ILE A 141 -2.38 8.22 6.64
N GLU A 142 -3.17 7.17 6.85
CA GLU A 142 -2.90 6.20 7.89
C GLU A 142 -1.59 5.44 7.62
N GLY A 143 -1.32 5.04 6.38
CA GLY A 143 -0.04 4.46 5.97
C GLY A 143 1.15 5.36 6.33
N LEU A 144 1.09 6.64 5.97
CA LEU A 144 2.13 7.64 6.33
C LEU A 144 2.30 7.81 7.85
N ARG A 145 1.20 7.78 8.61
CA ARG A 145 1.27 7.81 10.07
C ARG A 145 1.93 6.56 10.63
N GLN A 146 1.58 5.40 10.13
CA GLN A 146 2.18 4.12 10.55
C GLN A 146 3.67 4.08 10.24
N GLU A 147 4.10 4.49 9.05
CA GLU A 147 5.51 4.60 8.69
C GLU A 147 6.28 5.51 9.67
N LYS A 148 5.75 6.69 10.00
CA LYS A 148 6.36 7.60 10.98
C LYS A 148 6.43 7.02 12.39
N ILE A 149 5.43 6.25 12.79
CA ILE A 149 5.41 5.56 14.09
C ILE A 149 6.45 4.45 14.10
N ILE A 150 6.46 3.62 13.05
CA ILE A 150 7.36 2.49 12.87
C ILE A 150 8.82 2.96 12.86
N ALA A 151 9.13 4.02 12.11
CA ALA A 151 10.49 4.59 12.03
C ALA A 151 11.06 5.06 13.38
N LYS A 152 10.20 5.34 14.37
CA LYS A 152 10.60 5.71 15.74
C LYS A 152 10.75 4.50 16.67
N LEU A 153 10.29 3.32 16.26
CA LEU A 153 10.40 2.12 17.08
C LEU A 153 11.83 1.60 17.05
N LYS A 154 12.27 1.15 18.21
CA LYS A 154 13.57 0.49 18.36
C LYS A 154 13.41 -0.77 19.18
N VAL A 155 13.82 -1.89 18.62
CA VAL A 155 13.83 -3.21 19.28
C VAL A 155 15.17 -3.40 19.96
N ASP A 156 15.15 -3.80 21.23
CA ASP A 156 16.37 -4.26 21.90
C ASP A 156 16.74 -5.67 21.40
N GLN A 157 17.77 -5.73 20.57
CA GLN A 157 18.27 -6.94 19.93
C GLN A 157 18.79 -7.97 20.94
N ASN A 158 19.11 -7.56 22.20
CA ASN A 158 19.61 -8.46 23.24
C ASN A 158 18.51 -9.09 24.08
N THR A 159 17.24 -8.69 23.89
CA THR A 159 16.10 -9.32 24.56
C THR A 159 16.10 -10.83 24.29
N LYS A 160 15.92 -11.63 25.35
CA LYS A 160 15.95 -13.09 25.29
C LYS A 160 14.56 -13.67 25.07
N PHE A 161 14.49 -14.63 24.15
CA PHE A 161 13.28 -15.37 23.78
C PHE A 161 13.55 -16.87 23.88
N ALA A 162 12.56 -17.66 24.23
CA ALA A 162 12.69 -19.12 24.27
C ALA A 162 12.60 -19.68 22.84
N SER A 163 13.62 -20.45 22.44
CA SER A 163 13.57 -21.21 21.17
C SER A 163 12.54 -22.34 21.29
N GLN A 164 11.64 -22.47 20.32
CA GLN A 164 10.64 -23.54 20.31
C GLN A 164 11.24 -24.94 20.16
N GLY A 165 12.40 -25.08 19.51
CA GLY A 165 13.04 -26.38 19.30
C GLY A 165 13.82 -26.87 20.53
N SER A 166 14.63 -26.00 21.11
CA SER A 166 15.56 -26.36 22.18
C SER A 166 15.15 -25.89 23.57
N GLY A 167 14.18 -24.98 23.68
CA GLY A 167 13.83 -24.28 24.93
C GLY A 167 14.92 -23.32 25.45
N LYS A 168 16.07 -23.23 24.76
CA LYS A 168 17.17 -22.33 25.14
C LYS A 168 16.80 -20.90 24.90
N LEU A 169 17.33 -19.99 25.72
CA LEU A 169 17.16 -18.56 25.51
C LEU A 169 18.11 -18.05 24.42
N VAL A 170 17.56 -17.44 23.40
CA VAL A 170 18.28 -16.82 22.27
C VAL A 170 17.90 -15.34 22.16
N SER A 171 18.77 -14.52 21.59
CA SER A 171 18.47 -13.11 21.31
C SER A 171 18.33 -12.87 19.81
N LEU A 172 17.62 -11.82 19.44
CA LEU A 172 17.51 -11.42 18.02
C LEU A 172 18.89 -11.12 17.43
N ALA A 173 19.79 -10.50 18.20
CA ALA A 173 21.17 -10.27 17.77
C ALA A 173 21.90 -11.57 17.39
N THR A 174 21.69 -12.64 18.17
CA THR A 174 22.29 -13.95 17.88
C THR A 174 21.68 -14.56 16.62
N LEU A 175 20.35 -14.43 16.44
CA LEU A 175 19.61 -14.99 15.30
C LEU A 175 19.86 -14.18 14.00
N ALA A 176 20.09 -12.87 14.10
CA ALA A 176 20.44 -12.03 12.97
C ALA A 176 21.79 -12.38 12.34
N ASN A 177 22.69 -13.05 13.07
CA ASN A 177 23.97 -13.59 12.59
C ASN A 177 24.78 -12.64 11.69
N SER A 178 24.87 -11.35 12.06
CA SER A 178 25.60 -10.31 11.31
C SER A 178 25.15 -10.11 9.85
N ALA A 179 23.92 -10.46 9.53
CA ALA A 179 23.30 -10.17 8.22
C ALA A 179 23.06 -8.64 8.08
N LYS A 180 22.69 -8.19 6.86
CA LYS A 180 22.39 -6.75 6.61
C LYS A 180 21.09 -6.28 7.27
N CYS A 181 20.13 -7.18 7.44
CA CYS A 181 18.84 -6.94 8.07
C CYS A 181 18.30 -8.26 8.60
N HIS A 182 17.22 -8.19 9.38
CA HIS A 182 16.59 -9.35 10.00
C HIS A 182 15.07 -9.28 9.79
N VAL A 183 14.46 -10.35 9.32
CA VAL A 183 13.01 -10.46 9.17
C VAL A 183 12.43 -11.21 10.36
N VAL A 184 11.46 -10.58 11.02
CA VAL A 184 10.71 -11.16 12.13
C VAL A 184 9.28 -11.41 11.66
N HIS A 185 8.83 -12.66 11.71
CA HIS A 185 7.49 -13.07 11.30
C HIS A 185 6.67 -13.43 12.55
N PHE A 186 5.57 -12.73 12.75
CA PHE A 186 4.63 -12.99 13.86
C PHE A 186 3.51 -13.90 13.38
N TRP A 187 3.22 -14.92 14.16
CA TRP A 187 2.25 -15.93 13.81
C TRP A 187 1.58 -16.58 15.05
N SER A 188 0.49 -17.28 14.80
CA SER A 188 -0.22 -18.10 15.77
C SER A 188 -0.59 -19.45 15.15
N PRO A 189 -0.47 -20.56 15.90
CA PRO A 189 -0.93 -21.87 15.43
C PRO A 189 -2.47 -21.97 15.32
N TRP A 190 -3.18 -20.97 15.84
CA TRP A 190 -4.66 -20.90 15.81
C TRP A 190 -5.21 -19.87 14.83
N SER A 191 -4.35 -19.20 14.08
CA SER A 191 -4.78 -18.23 13.08
C SER A 191 -5.00 -18.91 11.73
N GLU A 192 -6.25 -18.92 11.28
CA GLU A 192 -6.61 -19.40 9.94
C GLU A 192 -5.88 -18.63 8.84
N GLN A 193 -5.65 -17.32 9.05
CA GLN A 193 -4.87 -16.52 8.11
C GLN A 193 -3.41 -16.95 8.05
N CYS A 194 -2.79 -17.32 9.18
CA CYS A 194 -1.43 -17.85 9.16
C CYS A 194 -1.36 -19.19 8.43
N GLU A 195 -2.37 -20.05 8.58
CA GLU A 195 -2.46 -21.31 7.84
C GLU A 195 -2.65 -21.06 6.33
N ALA A 196 -3.58 -20.19 5.97
CA ALA A 196 -3.84 -19.82 4.57
C ALA A 196 -2.61 -19.19 3.89
N ASN A 197 -1.81 -18.40 4.63
CA ASN A 197 -0.60 -17.74 4.12
C ASN A 197 0.66 -18.61 4.20
N LEU A 198 0.56 -19.86 4.65
CA LEU A 198 1.72 -20.75 4.77
C LEU A 198 2.52 -20.93 3.47
N PRO A 199 1.91 -21.12 2.30
CA PRO A 199 2.66 -21.20 1.03
C PRO A 199 3.48 -19.94 0.75
N ASP A 200 2.90 -18.75 0.98
CA ASP A 200 3.58 -17.46 0.81
C ASP A 200 4.75 -17.31 1.78
N PHE A 201 4.55 -17.68 3.05
CA PHE A 201 5.59 -17.68 4.06
C PHE A 201 6.76 -18.59 3.69
N ILE A 202 6.50 -19.79 3.19
CA ILE A 202 7.54 -20.73 2.75
C ILE A 202 8.33 -20.11 1.60
N ALA A 203 7.65 -19.62 0.55
CA ALA A 203 8.29 -19.03 -0.61
C ALA A 203 9.10 -17.78 -0.24
N MET A 204 8.57 -16.91 0.61
CA MET A 204 9.28 -15.76 1.17
C MET A 204 10.54 -16.20 1.91
N THR A 205 10.45 -17.16 2.82
CA THR A 205 11.58 -17.61 3.62
C THR A 205 12.67 -18.26 2.78
N GLU A 206 12.31 -19.03 1.75
CA GLU A 206 13.25 -19.60 0.79
C GLU A 206 14.01 -18.51 0.01
N GLU A 207 13.30 -17.44 -0.42
CA GLU A 207 13.92 -16.30 -1.10
C GLU A 207 14.88 -15.54 -0.18
N LEU A 208 14.45 -15.28 1.07
CA LEU A 208 15.26 -14.60 2.06
C LEU A 208 16.52 -15.40 2.41
N THR A 209 16.37 -16.72 2.58
CA THR A 209 17.51 -17.65 2.85
C THR A 209 18.52 -17.64 1.73
N ARG A 210 18.09 -17.66 0.45
CA ARG A 210 18.98 -17.55 -0.72
C ARG A 210 19.79 -16.25 -0.70
N ASN A 211 19.19 -15.18 -0.19
CA ASN A 211 19.85 -13.87 -0.06
C ASN A 211 20.56 -13.68 1.29
N LYS A 212 20.70 -14.74 2.11
CA LYS A 212 21.36 -14.73 3.43
C LYS A 212 20.71 -13.73 4.42
N ILE A 213 19.39 -13.60 4.34
CA ILE A 213 18.59 -12.78 5.24
C ILE A 213 17.93 -13.73 6.26
N PRO A 214 18.26 -13.64 7.55
CA PRO A 214 17.67 -14.48 8.57
C PRO A 214 16.19 -14.16 8.77
N VAL A 215 15.42 -15.21 9.01
CA VAL A 215 14.00 -15.14 9.34
C VAL A 215 13.80 -15.74 10.72
N THR A 216 13.13 -15.02 11.60
CA THR A 216 12.73 -15.52 12.92
C THR A 216 11.22 -15.48 13.04
N SER A 217 10.61 -16.67 13.20
CA SER A 217 9.16 -16.80 13.44
C SER A 217 8.89 -16.71 14.94
N VAL A 218 8.11 -15.71 15.33
CA VAL A 218 7.72 -15.41 16.70
C VAL A 218 6.27 -15.83 16.91
N MET A 219 6.05 -16.87 17.69
CA MET A 219 4.71 -17.24 18.14
C MET A 219 4.28 -16.27 19.24
N ILE A 220 3.11 -15.66 19.07
CA ILE A 220 2.64 -14.63 20.02
C ILE A 220 2.07 -15.21 21.32
N GLU A 221 1.59 -16.44 21.29
CA GLU A 221 1.09 -17.16 22.46
C GLU A 221 2.22 -17.79 23.27
N THR A 222 2.04 -17.86 24.59
CA THR A 222 3.06 -18.35 25.53
C THR A 222 2.66 -19.58 26.33
N GLY A 223 1.44 -20.12 26.13
CA GLY A 223 0.90 -21.24 26.87
C GLY A 223 1.39 -22.61 26.40
N ALA A 224 1.30 -23.61 27.27
CA ALA A 224 1.71 -25.00 26.95
C ALA A 224 0.89 -25.60 25.78
N GLU A 225 -0.39 -25.32 25.72
CA GLU A 225 -1.27 -25.76 24.61
C GLU A 225 -0.85 -25.13 23.27
N ALA A 226 -0.50 -23.83 23.26
CA ALA A 226 0.01 -23.16 22.08
C ALA A 226 1.34 -23.77 21.62
N LEU A 227 2.25 -24.09 22.55
CA LEU A 227 3.51 -24.77 22.23
C LEU A 227 3.30 -26.15 21.61
N LYS A 228 2.30 -26.90 22.11
CA LYS A 228 1.91 -28.19 21.52
C LYS A 228 1.36 -28.02 20.10
N ALA A 229 0.40 -27.14 19.94
CA ALA A 229 -0.19 -26.82 18.62
C ALA A 229 0.85 -26.32 17.62
N ALA A 230 1.78 -25.45 18.07
CA ALA A 230 2.89 -24.96 17.24
C ALA A 230 3.83 -26.09 16.79
N LYS A 231 4.10 -27.07 17.68
CA LYS A 231 4.92 -28.24 17.34
C LYS A 231 4.24 -29.13 16.30
N GLU A 232 2.93 -29.34 16.44
CA GLU A 232 2.12 -30.10 15.47
C GLU A 232 2.05 -29.40 14.13
N PHE A 233 1.78 -28.08 14.12
CA PHE A 233 1.78 -27.25 12.92
C PHE A 233 3.12 -27.35 12.17
N ARG A 234 4.24 -27.15 12.85
CA ARG A 234 5.58 -27.23 12.26
C ARG A 234 5.91 -28.64 11.73
N ALA A 235 5.49 -29.69 12.41
CA ALA A 235 5.68 -31.06 11.94
C ALA A 235 4.93 -31.33 10.62
N GLY A 236 3.82 -30.64 10.39
CA GLY A 236 3.09 -30.68 9.13
C GLY A 236 3.80 -29.97 7.97
N ILE A 237 4.70 -29.04 8.26
CA ILE A 237 5.48 -28.35 7.25
C ILE A 237 6.65 -29.22 6.82
N LYS A 238 6.51 -29.94 5.70
CA LYS A 238 7.56 -30.82 5.15
C LYS A 238 8.67 -30.01 4.46
N ARG A 239 9.25 -29.04 5.15
CA ARG A 239 10.32 -28.18 4.67
C ARG A 239 11.37 -27.98 5.76
N GLU A 240 12.63 -28.00 5.36
CA GLU A 240 13.77 -27.67 6.20
C GLU A 240 14.15 -26.19 6.00
N ASN A 241 14.85 -25.62 6.98
CA ASN A 241 15.44 -24.28 6.90
C ASN A 241 14.44 -23.11 6.75
N LEU A 242 13.29 -23.20 7.43
CA LEU A 242 12.32 -22.09 7.51
C LEU A 242 12.67 -21.04 8.58
N GLY A 243 13.97 -20.86 8.86
CA GLY A 243 14.46 -19.91 9.86
C GLY A 243 14.32 -20.43 11.31
N ASP A 244 14.51 -19.52 12.24
CA ASP A 244 14.45 -19.80 13.68
C ASP A 244 13.03 -19.58 14.20
N TRP A 245 12.60 -20.42 15.15
CA TRP A 245 11.27 -20.35 15.75
C TRP A 245 11.39 -20.10 17.25
N ILE A 246 10.81 -18.99 17.71
CA ILE A 246 10.83 -18.56 19.10
C ILE A 246 9.43 -18.29 19.62
N VAL A 247 9.31 -18.18 20.93
CA VAL A 247 8.07 -17.77 21.62
C VAL A 247 8.23 -16.34 22.08
N ASP A 248 7.21 -15.52 21.91
CA ASP A 248 7.22 -14.14 22.39
C ASP A 248 7.36 -14.11 23.93
N ASN A 249 7.93 -13.04 24.44
CA ASN A 249 8.15 -12.89 25.87
C ASN A 249 6.98 -12.13 26.50
N SER A 250 6.25 -12.75 27.41
CA SER A 250 5.09 -12.15 28.06
C SER A 250 5.40 -10.85 28.84
N LYS A 251 6.64 -10.73 29.37
CA LYS A 251 7.10 -9.56 30.13
C LYS A 251 7.56 -8.43 29.20
N VAL A 252 8.24 -8.78 28.11
CA VAL A 252 8.78 -7.85 27.12
C VAL A 252 8.35 -8.31 25.72
N SER A 253 7.05 -8.23 25.47
CA SER A 253 6.46 -8.71 24.21
C SER A 253 6.98 -7.91 23.01
N LEU A 254 7.57 -8.62 22.05
CA LEU A 254 8.03 -8.06 20.79
C LEU A 254 6.85 -7.68 19.91
N ALA A 255 5.81 -8.52 19.86
CA ALA A 255 4.58 -8.24 19.13
C ALA A 255 3.92 -6.96 19.63
N ARG A 256 3.81 -6.78 20.95
CA ARG A 256 3.25 -5.54 21.54
C ARG A 256 4.13 -4.32 21.24
N LYS A 257 5.45 -4.46 21.32
CA LYS A 257 6.39 -3.38 21.03
C LYS A 257 6.30 -2.92 19.58
N LEU A 258 6.13 -3.86 18.64
CA LEU A 258 5.97 -3.59 17.22
C LEU A 258 4.51 -3.32 16.81
N ARG A 259 3.59 -3.24 17.80
CA ARG A 259 2.16 -2.95 17.58
C ARG A 259 1.49 -3.91 16.60
N VAL A 260 1.85 -5.19 16.69
CA VAL A 260 1.21 -6.25 15.89
C VAL A 260 -0.25 -6.40 16.34
N VAL A 261 -1.18 -6.13 15.44
CA VAL A 261 -2.64 -6.22 15.67
C VAL A 261 -3.28 -7.32 14.86
N GLU A 262 -2.66 -7.72 13.76
CA GLU A 262 -3.15 -8.74 12.84
C GLU A 262 -2.06 -9.79 12.57
N LEU A 263 -2.47 -10.99 12.19
CA LEU A 263 -1.57 -12.10 11.84
C LEU A 263 -1.95 -12.67 10.48
N PRO A 264 -0.96 -13.08 9.66
CA PRO A 264 0.47 -12.95 9.91
C PRO A 264 0.97 -11.53 9.72
N THR A 265 1.97 -11.10 10.48
CA THR A 265 2.68 -9.83 10.31
C THR A 265 4.17 -10.10 10.15
N VAL A 266 4.85 -9.36 9.28
CA VAL A 266 6.31 -9.34 9.19
C VAL A 266 6.86 -7.97 9.59
N ALA A 267 7.98 -7.97 10.29
CA ALA A 267 8.76 -6.77 10.55
C ALA A 267 10.16 -6.91 9.96
N LEU A 268 10.64 -5.88 9.27
CA LEU A 268 12.00 -5.77 8.77
C LEU A 268 12.82 -4.90 9.73
N LEU A 269 13.85 -5.47 10.31
CA LEU A 269 14.69 -4.82 11.32
C LEU A 269 16.10 -4.55 10.79
N THR A 270 16.69 -3.42 11.18
CA THR A 270 18.14 -3.22 11.10
C THR A 270 18.84 -4.00 12.21
N LEU A 271 20.16 -4.19 12.12
CA LEU A 271 20.96 -4.84 13.16
C LEU A 271 20.97 -4.07 14.48
N GLU A 272 20.80 -2.75 14.42
CA GLU A 272 20.69 -1.87 15.59
C GLU A 272 19.28 -1.85 16.20
N GLY A 273 18.34 -2.63 15.63
CA GLY A 273 16.97 -2.75 16.09
C GLY A 273 16.01 -1.69 15.58
N GLY A 274 16.42 -0.85 14.65
CA GLY A 274 15.51 0.07 13.95
C GLY A 274 14.49 -0.73 13.12
N VAL A 275 13.26 -0.25 13.04
CA VAL A 275 12.18 -0.89 12.29
C VAL A 275 12.03 -0.18 10.95
N LEU A 276 12.18 -0.91 9.86
CA LEU A 276 12.10 -0.42 8.49
C LEU A 276 10.75 -0.68 7.83
N PHE A 277 10.08 -1.73 8.30
CA PHE A 277 8.73 -2.11 7.86
C PHE A 277 8.06 -2.94 8.95
N SER A 278 6.75 -2.82 9.06
CA SER A 278 5.90 -3.74 9.84
C SER A 278 4.51 -3.78 9.20
N GLY A 279 4.07 -4.95 8.74
CA GLY A 279 2.80 -5.12 8.05
C GLY A 279 2.59 -6.54 7.55
N HIS A 280 1.60 -6.74 6.69
CA HIS A 280 1.32 -8.04 6.12
C HIS A 280 2.45 -8.51 5.18
N PRO A 281 2.84 -9.80 5.15
CA PRO A 281 3.93 -10.30 4.30
C PRO A 281 3.69 -10.16 2.79
N SER A 282 2.42 -10.01 2.36
CA SER A 282 2.08 -9.75 0.95
C SER A 282 2.13 -8.27 0.55
N ASP A 283 2.39 -7.36 1.50
CA ASP A 283 2.48 -5.93 1.22
C ASP A 283 3.72 -5.63 0.36
N ASP A 284 3.53 -4.86 -0.71
CA ASP A 284 4.61 -4.41 -1.58
C ASP A 284 5.62 -3.52 -0.83
N GLY A 285 5.18 -2.80 0.20
CA GLY A 285 6.02 -2.01 1.09
C GLY A 285 7.12 -2.82 1.76
N PHE A 286 6.85 -4.07 2.13
CA PHE A 286 7.87 -5.00 2.66
C PHE A 286 8.98 -5.25 1.64
N TRP A 287 8.60 -5.64 0.42
CA TRP A 287 9.56 -5.97 -0.64
C TRP A 287 10.32 -4.73 -1.12
N ASN A 288 9.65 -3.58 -1.19
CA ASN A 288 10.26 -2.29 -1.50
C ASN A 288 11.30 -1.86 -0.45
N ALA A 289 10.99 -2.00 0.84
CA ALA A 289 11.93 -1.71 1.92
C ALA A 289 13.12 -2.67 1.89
N LEU A 290 12.88 -3.95 1.64
CA LEU A 290 13.89 -4.99 1.59
C LEU A 290 14.86 -4.82 0.42
N THR A 291 14.36 -4.54 -0.79
CA THR A 291 15.20 -4.35 -1.99
C THR A 291 16.10 -3.12 -1.90
N LYS A 292 15.75 -2.11 -1.13
CA LYS A 292 16.64 -0.97 -0.83
C LYS A 292 17.92 -1.41 -0.08
N ILE A 293 17.84 -2.48 0.72
CA ILE A 293 18.97 -2.99 1.52
C ILE A 293 19.68 -4.13 0.79
N VAL A 294 18.90 -5.01 0.16
CA VAL A 294 19.36 -6.20 -0.55
C VAL A 294 18.76 -6.21 -1.97
N PRO A 295 19.37 -5.51 -2.94
CA PRO A 295 18.78 -5.25 -4.27
C PRO A 295 18.44 -6.50 -5.10
N ASN A 296 19.07 -7.64 -4.79
CA ASN A 296 18.86 -8.88 -5.54
C ASN A 296 17.64 -9.69 -5.07
N THR A 297 16.97 -9.24 -4.02
CA THR A 297 15.79 -9.92 -3.46
C THR A 297 14.59 -9.67 -4.35
N LYS A 298 13.82 -10.71 -4.65
CA LYS A 298 12.62 -10.62 -5.49
C LYS A 298 11.42 -11.20 -4.74
N ARG A 299 10.27 -10.54 -4.88
CA ARG A 299 9.02 -11.12 -4.37
C ARG A 299 8.74 -12.43 -5.10
N PRO A 300 8.58 -13.56 -4.40
CA PRO A 300 8.19 -14.82 -5.02
C PRO A 300 6.82 -14.68 -5.69
N ARG A 301 6.69 -15.20 -6.90
CA ARG A 301 5.37 -15.38 -7.52
C ARG A 301 4.91 -16.80 -7.16
N LEU A 302 3.80 -16.89 -6.45
CA LEU A 302 3.14 -18.17 -6.30
C LEU A 302 2.45 -18.51 -7.61
N ASP A 303 2.72 -19.71 -8.10
CA ASP A 303 1.95 -20.27 -9.20
C ASP A 303 0.58 -20.67 -8.63
N PRO A 304 -0.55 -20.06 -9.11
CA PRO A 304 -1.88 -20.39 -8.60
C PRO A 304 -2.31 -21.85 -8.83
N ALA A 305 -1.45 -22.65 -9.47
CA ALA A 305 -1.68 -24.07 -9.79
C ALA A 305 -0.93 -25.05 -8.86
N ARG A 306 -0.39 -24.61 -7.69
CA ARG A 306 0.23 -25.54 -6.75
C ARG A 306 -0.51 -25.64 -5.45
#